data_b51fad15cb6f196eace73e55b4837e01
#
_entry.id   b51fad15cb6f196eace73e55b4837e01
#
_cell.length_a   1.000
_cell.length_b   1.000
_cell.length_c   1.000
_cell.angle_alpha   90.00
_cell.angle_beta   90.00
_cell.angle_gamma   90.00
#
_symmetry.space_group_name_H-M   'P 1'
#
loop_
_entity.id
_entity.type
_entity.pdbx_description
1 polymer ?
#
loop_
_entity_poly.entity_id
_entity_poly.type
_entity_poly.pdbx_seq_one_letter_code
_entity_poly.pdbx_strand_id
1 'polypeptide(L)'
;MPSSPSLLHKALIVCFIAFSIPAFVQNKADEKKQIAVQMENAMVNNLLKPWYPASIDTLDGGFLSSFSYDFKPTGNQDKMIVTQARHTWSNSKAAELFPNVPYYRAGAEHGFKFLRDVMWDKQYGGFFTFVDRKGNPKKGGFSPKEAYGNAFAIYALAAYYQMSGDTSALNLAIKEFRWLDKHSHDPIYKGYFQHMQRDGTPIHRDAKTPINAELGYKDQNTSIHVLEALNELYTVWPNPLLKERLSEMLYLIRDTIVTPKGYLNLFFHDDWTPVDFSDSTDAAIMKHKELNHVSFGHDVETAYLMLEASHTLGIKNDTKTLMIGKKMLDHALDNGYDNSVGGFYDEGYYFKDKPGMTILEDTKNWWAQAEGMNTFLIMDKYFPNDPHHYFDKFKQLWNYTQTYLIDSVHGDWYAQGIDKQPQYKTMLKGQIWKGTYHNFRAFMNCIQTLEPDTIAPPIPTDLKLDKSTASLNWTPSPSNKFTGYNIYADGMRIGYTPLTRYDLPKNIKGKTLTITAIDMHGNESEFSNKVYLAR
;
A
#
# COMPACT_ATOMS: atom_id res chain seq x y z
N MET A 1 -33.84 -20.09 -82.84
CA MET A 1 -34.76 -19.92 -81.72
C MET A 1 -33.92 -20.12 -80.50
N PRO A 2 -33.83 -19.16 -79.58
CA PRO A 2 -32.74 -19.06 -78.66
C PRO A 2 -32.98 -19.80 -77.34
N SER A 3 -31.90 -20.38 -76.87
CA SER A 3 -31.74 -21.03 -75.57
C SER A 3 -31.38 -19.99 -74.46
N SER A 4 -32.07 -20.04 -73.33
CA SER A 4 -31.82 -19.25 -72.15
C SER A 4 -30.58 -19.73 -71.36
N PRO A 5 -29.83 -18.85 -70.72
CA PRO A 5 -28.71 -19.25 -69.88
C PRO A 5 -29.11 -19.46 -68.41
N SER A 6 -28.54 -20.50 -67.81
CA SER A 6 -28.69 -20.90 -66.42
C SER A 6 -27.97 -19.95 -65.49
N LEU A 7 -28.62 -19.54 -64.36
CA LEU A 7 -28.06 -18.84 -63.26
C LEU A 7 -27.16 -19.77 -62.44
N LEU A 8 -25.85 -19.45 -62.37
CA LEU A 8 -24.91 -20.02 -61.38
C LEU A 8 -25.09 -19.32 -60.02
N HIS A 9 -25.55 -20.05 -59.02
CA HIS A 9 -25.50 -19.63 -57.62
C HIS A 9 -24.06 -19.71 -57.11
N LYS A 10 -23.47 -18.56 -56.82
CA LYS A 10 -22.23 -18.48 -56.01
C LYS A 10 -22.58 -18.65 -54.55
N ALA A 11 -22.32 -19.82 -54.00
CA ALA A 11 -22.34 -20.03 -52.55
C ALA A 11 -21.11 -19.36 -51.92
N LEU A 12 -21.35 -18.33 -51.11
CA LEU A 12 -20.32 -17.70 -50.29
C LEU A 12 -20.06 -18.59 -49.04
N ILE A 13 -18.97 -19.33 -49.04
CA ILE A 13 -18.50 -20.07 -47.85
C ILE A 13 -17.87 -19.05 -46.93
N VAL A 14 -18.58 -18.64 -45.88
CA VAL A 14 -18.03 -17.89 -44.76
C VAL A 14 -17.31 -18.88 -43.85
N CYS A 15 -15.97 -18.96 -43.93
CA CYS A 15 -15.16 -19.67 -42.98
C CYS A 15 -15.17 -18.90 -41.66
N PHE A 16 -15.91 -19.36 -40.66
CA PHE A 16 -15.72 -19.00 -39.29
C PHE A 16 -14.39 -19.60 -38.81
N ILE A 17 -13.36 -18.78 -38.74
CA ILE A 17 -12.13 -19.15 -38.01
C ILE A 17 -12.48 -19.01 -36.54
N ALA A 18 -12.90 -20.09 -35.90
CA ALA A 18 -12.97 -20.18 -34.46
C ALA A 18 -11.52 -20.21 -33.95
N PHE A 19 -11.05 -19.11 -33.36
CA PHE A 19 -9.83 -19.12 -32.60
C PHE A 19 -10.05 -20.00 -31.35
N SER A 20 -9.66 -21.26 -31.44
CA SER A 20 -9.59 -22.12 -30.24
C SER A 20 -8.47 -21.62 -29.36
N ILE A 21 -8.82 -21.02 -28.20
CA ILE A 21 -7.87 -20.74 -27.15
C ILE A 21 -7.23 -22.09 -26.75
N PRO A 22 -5.90 -22.23 -26.71
CA PRO A 22 -5.27 -23.46 -26.30
C PRO A 22 -5.79 -23.92 -24.94
N ALA A 23 -6.13 -25.20 -24.79
CA ALA A 23 -6.69 -25.76 -23.54
C ALA A 23 -5.85 -25.44 -22.29
N PHE A 24 -4.55 -25.27 -22.44
CA PHE A 24 -3.64 -24.86 -21.37
C PHE A 24 -3.89 -23.43 -20.88
N VAL A 25 -4.17 -22.49 -21.79
CA VAL A 25 -4.48 -21.09 -21.44
C VAL A 25 -5.84 -21.00 -20.74
N GLN A 26 -6.82 -21.74 -21.20
CA GLN A 26 -8.13 -21.84 -20.57
C GLN A 26 -8.02 -22.39 -19.14
N ASN A 27 -7.21 -23.42 -18.92
CA ASN A 27 -7.01 -24.03 -17.60
C ASN A 27 -6.34 -23.05 -16.61
N LYS A 28 -5.31 -22.28 -17.04
CA LYS A 28 -4.65 -21.27 -16.17
C LYS A 28 -5.61 -20.12 -15.81
N ALA A 29 -6.48 -19.69 -16.73
CA ALA A 29 -7.48 -18.65 -16.45
C ALA A 29 -8.53 -19.11 -15.44
N ASP A 30 -9.04 -20.35 -15.58
CA ASP A 30 -10.00 -20.93 -14.65
C ASP A 30 -9.38 -21.13 -13.25
N GLU A 31 -8.12 -21.52 -13.18
CA GLU A 31 -7.36 -21.65 -11.91
C GLU A 31 -7.20 -20.28 -11.22
N LYS A 32 -6.80 -19.22 -11.95
CA LYS A 32 -6.71 -17.85 -11.42
C LYS A 32 -8.03 -17.38 -10.84
N LYS A 33 -9.13 -17.60 -11.56
CA LYS A 33 -10.47 -17.26 -11.10
C LYS A 33 -10.88 -18.01 -9.82
N GLN A 34 -10.60 -19.30 -9.74
CA GLN A 34 -10.90 -20.10 -8.53
C GLN A 34 -10.12 -19.57 -7.32
N ILE A 35 -8.85 -19.23 -7.50
CA ILE A 35 -8.03 -18.65 -6.41
C ILE A 35 -8.57 -17.27 -6.01
N ALA A 36 -8.94 -16.41 -6.96
CA ALA A 36 -9.53 -15.10 -6.65
C ALA A 36 -10.79 -15.24 -5.78
N VAL A 37 -11.68 -16.17 -6.11
CA VAL A 37 -12.89 -16.45 -5.28
C VAL A 37 -12.52 -16.96 -3.89
N GLN A 38 -11.50 -17.83 -3.75
CA GLN A 38 -11.03 -18.28 -2.44
C GLN A 38 -10.48 -17.10 -1.62
N MET A 39 -9.68 -16.23 -2.24
CA MET A 39 -9.12 -15.04 -1.59
C MET A 39 -10.20 -14.04 -1.18
N GLU A 40 -11.21 -13.80 -2.02
CA GLU A 40 -12.35 -12.95 -1.68
C GLU A 40 -13.14 -13.50 -0.48
N ASN A 41 -13.41 -14.81 -0.46
CA ASN A 41 -14.04 -15.45 0.68
C ASN A 41 -13.21 -15.32 1.96
N ALA A 42 -11.90 -15.51 1.89
CA ALA A 42 -11.01 -15.33 3.04
C ALA A 42 -10.97 -13.86 3.48
N MET A 43 -10.87 -12.91 2.55
CA MET A 43 -10.89 -11.47 2.83
C MET A 43 -12.16 -11.06 3.59
N VAL A 44 -13.33 -11.49 3.11
CA VAL A 44 -14.60 -11.09 3.71
C VAL A 44 -14.88 -11.84 5.01
N ASN A 45 -14.78 -13.18 4.98
CA ASN A 45 -15.27 -14.00 6.08
C ASN A 45 -14.22 -14.24 7.19
N ASN A 46 -12.93 -14.34 6.82
CA ASN A 46 -11.89 -14.61 7.82
C ASN A 46 -11.16 -13.33 8.28
N LEU A 47 -11.16 -12.24 7.48
CA LEU A 47 -10.47 -11.01 7.85
C LEU A 47 -11.45 -9.91 8.26
N LEU A 48 -12.24 -9.38 7.32
CA LEU A 48 -13.02 -8.17 7.58
C LEU A 48 -14.12 -8.36 8.63
N LYS A 49 -14.89 -9.45 8.57
CA LYS A 49 -15.99 -9.70 9.52
C LYS A 49 -15.53 -9.88 10.97
N PRO A 50 -14.44 -10.61 11.29
CA PRO A 50 -13.94 -10.68 12.66
C PRO A 50 -13.45 -9.32 13.20
N TRP A 51 -12.79 -8.52 12.35
CA TRP A 51 -12.24 -7.24 12.78
C TRP A 51 -13.30 -6.14 12.90
N TYR A 52 -14.33 -6.11 12.04
CA TYR A 52 -15.28 -5.01 11.96
C TYR A 52 -16.72 -5.47 12.15
N PRO A 53 -17.44 -4.88 13.09
CA PRO A 53 -17.12 -3.66 13.87
C PRO A 53 -16.35 -3.89 15.19
N ALA A 54 -15.88 -5.10 15.50
CA ALA A 54 -15.35 -5.46 16.82
C ALA A 54 -14.17 -4.57 17.29
N SER A 55 -13.34 -4.09 16.36
CA SER A 55 -12.20 -3.22 16.69
C SER A 55 -12.56 -1.76 16.96
N ILE A 56 -13.79 -1.32 16.70
CA ILE A 56 -14.20 0.07 16.93
C ILE A 56 -14.34 0.32 18.45
N ASP A 57 -13.52 1.24 18.99
CA ASP A 57 -13.67 1.67 20.38
C ASP A 57 -14.77 2.72 20.50
N THR A 58 -15.99 2.26 20.79
CA THR A 58 -17.18 3.11 20.92
C THR A 58 -17.19 3.95 22.19
N LEU A 59 -16.30 3.65 23.17
CA LEU A 59 -16.23 4.37 24.44
C LEU A 59 -15.26 5.56 24.38
N ASP A 60 -14.05 5.28 23.89
CA ASP A 60 -12.96 6.25 23.96
C ASP A 60 -12.51 6.74 22.56
N GLY A 61 -13.19 6.30 21.49
CA GLY A 61 -12.90 6.69 20.10
C GLY A 61 -11.72 5.92 19.48
N GLY A 62 -11.58 5.99 18.16
CA GLY A 62 -10.57 5.24 17.41
C GLY A 62 -10.80 3.72 17.47
N PHE A 63 -9.73 2.96 17.36
CA PHE A 63 -9.78 1.50 17.33
C PHE A 63 -9.06 0.89 18.53
N LEU A 64 -9.60 -0.23 19.02
CA LEU A 64 -8.95 -1.07 20.01
C LEU A 64 -7.69 -1.69 19.42
N SER A 65 -6.64 -1.78 20.22
CA SER A 65 -5.31 -2.22 19.77
C SER A 65 -5.05 -3.71 20.01
N SER A 66 -5.55 -4.27 21.11
CA SER A 66 -5.16 -5.59 21.56
C SER A 66 -6.34 -6.55 21.67
N PHE A 67 -6.21 -7.71 21.00
CA PHE A 67 -7.22 -8.77 20.98
C PHE A 67 -6.56 -10.12 21.27
N SER A 68 -7.24 -10.92 22.10
CA SER A 68 -6.88 -12.33 22.29
C SER A 68 -7.09 -13.13 21.01
N TYR A 69 -6.63 -14.37 21.01
CA TYR A 69 -6.77 -15.28 19.86
C TYR A 69 -8.22 -15.49 19.41
N ASP A 70 -9.20 -15.35 20.31
CA ASP A 70 -10.64 -15.47 20.07
C ASP A 70 -11.37 -14.12 19.91
N PHE A 71 -10.63 -13.07 19.51
CA PHE A 71 -11.12 -11.71 19.25
C PHE A 71 -11.80 -11.00 20.42
N LYS A 72 -11.42 -11.31 21.66
CA LYS A 72 -11.85 -10.51 22.81
C LYS A 72 -10.86 -9.40 23.10
N PRO A 73 -11.30 -8.14 23.29
CA PRO A 73 -10.40 -7.08 23.74
C PRO A 73 -9.67 -7.48 25.02
N THR A 74 -8.36 -7.33 25.04
CA THR A 74 -7.52 -7.77 26.16
C THR A 74 -6.31 -6.86 26.36
N GLY A 75 -5.71 -6.88 27.55
CA GLY A 75 -4.46 -6.18 27.84
C GLY A 75 -4.54 -4.65 27.69
N ASN A 76 -3.38 -4.06 27.37
CA ASN A 76 -3.26 -2.62 27.17
C ASN A 76 -3.91 -2.19 25.84
N GLN A 77 -4.75 -1.16 25.90
CA GLN A 77 -5.44 -0.58 24.76
C GLN A 77 -4.88 0.82 24.37
N ASP A 78 -3.62 1.09 24.70
CA ASP A 78 -2.94 2.27 24.17
C ASP A 78 -3.01 2.28 22.63
N LYS A 79 -3.12 3.46 22.05
CA LYS A 79 -3.36 3.64 20.63
C LYS A 79 -2.12 4.22 19.95
N MET A 80 -1.60 3.47 18.97
CA MET A 80 -0.49 3.89 18.11
C MET A 80 -1.03 4.47 16.82
N ILE A 81 -0.45 5.59 16.37
CA ILE A 81 -0.84 6.26 15.12
C ILE A 81 -0.89 5.29 13.93
N VAL A 82 0.09 4.40 13.81
CA VAL A 82 0.20 3.44 12.71
C VAL A 82 -1.05 2.54 12.63
N THR A 83 -1.43 1.90 13.74
CA THR A 83 -2.59 1.00 13.77
C THR A 83 -3.90 1.75 13.59
N GLN A 84 -4.04 2.94 14.18
CA GLN A 84 -5.22 3.79 13.98
C GLN A 84 -5.36 4.20 12.50
N ALA A 85 -4.28 4.60 11.86
CA ALA A 85 -4.25 4.95 10.45
C ALA A 85 -4.55 3.72 9.56
N ARG A 86 -3.92 2.57 9.83
CA ARG A 86 -4.14 1.32 9.09
C ARG A 86 -5.59 0.85 9.14
N HIS A 87 -6.25 0.93 10.30
CA HIS A 87 -7.68 0.63 10.41
C HIS A 87 -8.56 1.65 9.66
N THR A 88 -8.21 2.94 9.71
CA THR A 88 -8.92 3.98 8.95
C THR A 88 -8.82 3.74 7.45
N TRP A 89 -7.63 3.43 6.95
CA TRP A 89 -7.39 3.07 5.56
C TRP A 89 -8.18 1.81 5.15
N SER A 90 -8.08 0.73 5.94
CA SER A 90 -8.78 -0.53 5.64
C SER A 90 -10.29 -0.34 5.57
N ASN A 91 -10.89 0.42 6.50
CA ASN A 91 -12.32 0.73 6.45
C ASN A 91 -12.69 1.59 5.25
N SER A 92 -11.82 2.55 4.84
CA SER A 92 -12.05 3.36 3.65
C SER A 92 -12.08 2.52 2.39
N LYS A 93 -11.07 1.68 2.18
CA LYS A 93 -11.00 0.77 1.02
C LYS A 93 -12.11 -0.31 1.04
N ALA A 94 -12.46 -0.82 2.22
CA ALA A 94 -13.58 -1.74 2.35
C ALA A 94 -14.93 -1.08 2.03
N ALA A 95 -15.11 0.20 2.35
CA ALA A 95 -16.32 0.95 1.98
C ALA A 95 -16.42 1.21 0.47
N GLU A 96 -15.29 1.34 -0.24
CA GLU A 96 -15.25 1.41 -1.70
C GLU A 96 -15.62 0.08 -2.35
N LEU A 97 -15.06 -1.03 -1.84
CA LEU A 97 -15.34 -2.40 -2.33
C LEU A 97 -16.77 -2.86 -2.03
N PHE A 98 -17.28 -2.53 -0.85
CA PHE A 98 -18.56 -3.02 -0.33
C PHE A 98 -19.48 -1.85 0.06
N PRO A 99 -19.92 -1.00 -0.91
CA PRO A 99 -20.66 0.23 -0.63
C PRO A 99 -22.01 -0.03 0.07
N ASN A 100 -22.55 -1.23 -0.05
CA ASN A 100 -23.80 -1.65 0.59
C ASN A 100 -23.62 -2.10 2.05
N VAL A 101 -22.37 -2.09 2.58
CA VAL A 101 -22.06 -2.47 3.96
C VAL A 101 -21.73 -1.22 4.77
N PRO A 102 -22.70 -0.59 5.44
CA PRO A 102 -22.57 0.76 5.98
C PRO A 102 -21.57 0.90 7.12
N TYR A 103 -21.27 -0.18 7.85
CA TYR A 103 -20.33 -0.10 8.97
C TYR A 103 -18.87 0.13 8.56
N TYR A 104 -18.46 -0.17 7.32
CA TYR A 104 -17.11 0.19 6.85
C TYR A 104 -16.96 1.69 6.69
N ARG A 105 -17.94 2.35 6.06
CA ARG A 105 -17.95 3.82 5.95
C ARG A 105 -17.99 4.48 7.32
N ALA A 106 -18.82 3.97 8.23
CA ALA A 106 -18.90 4.47 9.60
C ALA A 106 -17.59 4.26 10.37
N GLY A 107 -16.91 3.11 10.18
CA GLY A 107 -15.59 2.82 10.74
C GLY A 107 -14.50 3.76 10.21
N ALA A 108 -14.49 4.03 8.91
CA ALA A 108 -13.57 4.99 8.29
C ALA A 108 -13.76 6.41 8.86
N GLU A 109 -15.01 6.87 8.97
CA GLU A 109 -15.34 8.18 9.56
C GLU A 109 -14.95 8.25 11.04
N HIS A 110 -15.17 7.17 11.80
CA HIS A 110 -14.78 7.05 13.20
C HIS A 110 -13.25 7.18 13.37
N GLY A 111 -12.49 6.48 12.55
CA GLY A 111 -11.04 6.57 12.53
C GLY A 111 -10.54 7.95 12.12
N PHE A 112 -11.10 8.55 11.07
CA PHE A 112 -10.75 9.91 10.66
C PHE A 112 -10.98 10.94 11.77
N LYS A 113 -12.12 10.89 12.46
CA LYS A 113 -12.41 11.78 13.61
C LYS A 113 -11.35 11.62 14.70
N PHE A 114 -10.96 10.39 15.01
CA PHE A 114 -9.94 10.14 16.02
C PHE A 114 -8.56 10.67 15.60
N LEU A 115 -8.15 10.46 14.37
CA LEU A 115 -6.91 11.02 13.82
C LEU A 115 -6.91 12.56 13.93
N ARG A 116 -8.00 13.21 13.45
CA ARG A 116 -8.11 14.68 13.40
C ARG A 116 -8.20 15.32 14.78
N ASP A 117 -9.02 14.77 15.67
CA ASP A 117 -9.43 15.45 16.90
C ASP A 117 -8.54 15.08 18.09
N VAL A 118 -7.94 13.89 18.08
CA VAL A 118 -7.19 13.32 19.19
C VAL A 118 -5.70 13.16 18.87
N MET A 119 -5.34 12.48 17.76
CA MET A 119 -3.94 12.18 17.49
C MET A 119 -3.15 13.34 16.86
N TRP A 120 -3.84 14.30 16.23
CA TRP A 120 -3.21 15.52 15.72
C TRP A 120 -2.73 16.43 16.85
N ASP A 121 -1.42 16.73 16.92
CA ASP A 121 -0.88 17.70 17.90
C ASP A 121 -1.27 19.13 17.52
N LYS A 122 -2.28 19.68 18.21
CA LYS A 122 -2.81 21.01 17.94
C LYS A 122 -1.82 22.14 18.26
N GLN A 123 -0.81 21.86 19.07
CA GLN A 123 0.20 22.86 19.48
C GLN A 123 1.35 22.94 18.46
N TYR A 124 1.91 21.80 18.04
CA TYR A 124 3.12 21.76 17.22
C TYR A 124 2.92 21.22 15.82
N GLY A 125 1.75 20.67 15.51
CA GLY A 125 1.50 19.92 14.27
C GLY A 125 2.12 18.53 14.31
N GLY A 126 1.88 17.74 13.26
CA GLY A 126 2.21 16.33 13.23
C GLY A 126 1.36 15.50 14.18
N PHE A 127 1.47 14.19 14.10
CA PHE A 127 0.70 13.27 14.92
C PHE A 127 1.53 12.74 16.09
N PHE A 128 0.88 12.52 17.24
CA PHE A 128 1.48 11.77 18.34
C PHE A 128 1.69 10.31 17.94
N THR A 129 2.86 9.74 18.25
CA THR A 129 3.14 8.31 18.00
C THR A 129 2.22 7.43 18.84
N PHE A 130 2.05 7.79 20.14
CA PHE A 130 1.20 7.07 21.08
C PHE A 130 0.31 8.00 21.89
N VAL A 131 -0.92 7.54 22.14
CA VAL A 131 -1.81 8.08 23.15
C VAL A 131 -2.32 6.92 24.03
N ASP A 132 -2.75 7.22 25.27
CA ASP A 132 -3.46 6.22 26.06
C ASP A 132 -4.83 5.89 25.42
N ARG A 133 -5.54 4.88 25.92
CA ARG A 133 -6.84 4.49 25.40
C ARG A 133 -7.81 5.67 25.27
N LYS A 134 -7.78 6.62 26.21
CA LYS A 134 -8.65 7.81 26.27
C LYS A 134 -8.20 8.95 25.36
N GLY A 135 -7.09 8.77 24.64
CA GLY A 135 -6.56 9.78 23.71
C GLY A 135 -5.62 10.81 24.35
N ASN A 136 -5.19 10.61 25.59
CA ASN A 136 -4.20 11.52 26.20
C ASN A 136 -2.79 11.16 25.71
N PRO A 137 -1.97 12.14 25.28
CA PRO A 137 -0.57 11.90 25.01
C PRO A 137 0.14 11.34 26.26
N LYS A 138 0.99 10.34 26.10
CA LYS A 138 1.69 9.73 27.23
C LYS A 138 2.52 10.78 27.99
N LYS A 139 2.24 10.92 29.28
CA LYS A 139 2.98 11.82 30.17
C LYS A 139 4.17 11.08 30.73
N GLY A 140 5.35 11.70 30.64
CA GLY A 140 6.59 11.15 31.15
C GLY A 140 7.24 10.14 30.18
N GLY A 141 8.56 10.18 30.14
CA GLY A 141 9.33 9.39 29.19
C GLY A 141 9.52 10.08 27.83
N PHE A 142 10.46 9.54 27.08
CA PHE A 142 10.79 9.99 25.75
C PHE A 142 9.80 9.34 24.76
N SER A 143 8.99 10.16 24.08
CA SER A 143 8.04 9.71 23.07
C SER A 143 8.19 10.62 21.84
N PRO A 144 9.15 10.30 20.96
CA PRO A 144 9.38 11.07 19.74
C PRO A 144 8.17 10.96 18.80
N LYS A 145 7.99 11.97 17.96
CA LYS A 145 7.21 11.81 16.73
C LYS A 145 8.06 11.06 15.72
N GLU A 146 7.41 10.20 14.95
CA GLU A 146 8.07 9.36 13.96
C GLU A 146 7.57 9.70 12.57
N ALA A 147 8.47 9.86 11.61
CA ALA A 147 8.11 10.07 10.22
C ALA A 147 7.27 8.90 9.67
N TYR A 148 7.60 7.68 10.06
CA TYR A 148 6.86 6.45 9.79
C TYR A 148 5.37 6.56 10.17
N GLY A 149 5.08 6.91 11.41
CA GLY A 149 3.70 7.03 11.90
C GLY A 149 2.95 8.19 11.23
N ASN A 150 3.63 9.31 10.99
CA ASN A 150 3.07 10.48 10.29
C ASN A 150 2.80 10.18 8.81
N ALA A 151 3.62 9.37 8.15
CA ALA A 151 3.37 8.86 6.81
C ALA A 151 2.07 8.03 6.75
N PHE A 152 1.86 7.09 7.69
CA PHE A 152 0.60 6.34 7.74
C PHE A 152 -0.63 7.23 7.97
N ALA A 153 -0.50 8.32 8.71
CA ALA A 153 -1.60 9.27 8.83
C ALA A 153 -1.96 9.94 7.48
N ILE A 154 -0.95 10.37 6.71
CA ILE A 154 -1.16 10.89 5.34
C ILE A 154 -1.87 9.86 4.48
N TYR A 155 -1.39 8.62 4.49
CA TYR A 155 -1.93 7.49 3.73
C TYR A 155 -3.41 7.25 4.03
N ALA A 156 -3.77 7.16 5.31
CA ALA A 156 -5.14 6.96 5.74
C ALA A 156 -6.07 8.14 5.42
N LEU A 157 -5.59 9.37 5.58
CA LEU A 157 -6.36 10.58 5.29
C LEU A 157 -6.63 10.74 3.80
N ALA A 158 -5.67 10.39 2.95
CA ALA A 158 -5.83 10.40 1.49
C ALA A 158 -6.89 9.36 1.05
N ALA A 159 -6.80 8.12 1.55
CA ALA A 159 -7.78 7.08 1.26
C ALA A 159 -9.18 7.44 1.80
N TYR A 160 -9.26 8.02 3.00
CA TYR A 160 -10.55 8.46 3.53
C TYR A 160 -11.17 9.58 2.67
N TYR A 161 -10.37 10.55 2.19
CA TYR A 161 -10.86 11.55 1.24
C TYR A 161 -11.33 10.91 -0.07
N GLN A 162 -10.57 9.96 -0.60
CA GLN A 162 -10.92 9.25 -1.83
C GLN A 162 -12.30 8.59 -1.73
N MET A 163 -12.60 7.96 -0.60
CA MET A 163 -13.87 7.29 -0.33
C MET A 163 -15.01 8.26 -0.03
N SER A 164 -14.74 9.31 0.75
CA SER A 164 -15.80 10.17 1.35
C SER A 164 -16.09 11.47 0.61
N GLY A 165 -15.07 12.05 -0.03
CA GLY A 165 -15.08 13.42 -0.55
C GLY A 165 -14.96 14.51 0.53
N ASP A 166 -14.70 14.14 1.79
CA ASP A 166 -14.53 15.11 2.88
C ASP A 166 -13.24 15.90 2.71
N THR A 167 -13.36 17.13 2.21
CA THR A 167 -12.21 18.01 1.97
C THR A 167 -11.44 18.36 3.25
N SER A 168 -12.03 18.20 4.43
CA SER A 168 -11.30 18.40 5.69
C SER A 168 -10.23 17.34 5.91
N ALA A 169 -10.44 16.11 5.43
CA ALA A 169 -9.44 15.04 5.46
C ALA A 169 -8.29 15.32 4.48
N LEU A 170 -8.60 15.72 3.24
CA LEU A 170 -7.57 16.11 2.27
C LEU A 170 -6.74 17.31 2.79
N ASN A 171 -7.39 18.31 3.36
CA ASN A 171 -6.70 19.47 3.94
C ASN A 171 -5.78 19.07 5.10
N LEU A 172 -6.18 18.10 5.93
CA LEU A 172 -5.35 17.59 7.00
C LEU A 172 -4.17 16.77 6.45
N ALA A 173 -4.39 15.92 5.43
CA ALA A 173 -3.32 15.18 4.75
C ALA A 173 -2.27 16.13 4.12
N ILE A 174 -2.73 17.19 3.44
CA ILE A 174 -1.84 18.22 2.87
C ILE A 174 -1.09 18.98 3.97
N LYS A 175 -1.76 19.29 5.08
CA LYS A 175 -1.15 19.96 6.23
C LYS A 175 -0.06 19.08 6.86
N GLU A 176 -0.35 17.79 7.01
CA GLU A 176 0.63 16.82 7.52
C GLU A 176 1.80 16.63 6.55
N PHE A 177 1.57 16.46 5.26
CA PHE A 177 2.63 16.40 4.27
C PHE A 177 3.57 17.61 4.38
N ARG A 178 3.02 18.82 4.47
CA ARG A 178 3.82 20.04 4.60
C ARG A 178 4.57 20.12 5.92
N TRP A 179 3.98 19.60 7.00
CA TRP A 179 4.63 19.52 8.31
C TRP A 179 5.80 18.53 8.24
N LEU A 180 5.58 17.35 7.69
CA LEU A 180 6.60 16.32 7.53
C LEU A 180 7.74 16.78 6.60
N ASP A 181 7.42 17.41 5.47
CA ASP A 181 8.40 17.97 4.53
C ASP A 181 9.25 19.08 5.18
N LYS A 182 8.66 19.90 6.04
CA LYS A 182 9.38 20.96 6.75
C LYS A 182 10.30 20.45 7.87
N HIS A 183 9.86 19.42 8.60
CA HIS A 183 10.47 19.03 9.87
C HIS A 183 11.32 17.77 9.77
N SER A 184 10.99 16.86 8.84
CA SER A 184 11.68 15.57 8.72
C SER A 184 12.47 15.42 7.42
N HIS A 185 12.11 16.14 6.34
CA HIS A 185 12.86 16.06 5.09
C HIS A 185 14.28 16.64 5.23
N ASP A 186 15.26 15.88 4.77
CA ASP A 186 16.67 16.31 4.75
C ASP A 186 16.99 17.05 3.44
N PRO A 187 17.22 18.37 3.48
CA PRO A 187 17.52 19.14 2.26
C PRO A 187 18.92 18.85 1.70
N ILE A 188 19.84 18.29 2.52
CA ILE A 188 21.24 18.04 2.14
C ILE A 188 21.38 16.67 1.48
N TYR A 189 21.06 15.61 2.25
CA TYR A 189 21.25 14.23 1.81
C TYR A 189 19.99 13.58 1.30
N LYS A 190 18.84 14.30 1.30
CA LYS A 190 17.55 13.82 0.83
C LYS A 190 16.92 12.75 1.76
N GLY A 191 15.68 12.36 1.43
CA GLY A 191 14.91 11.47 2.29
C GLY A 191 14.47 12.13 3.59
N TYR A 192 14.10 11.32 4.56
CA TYR A 192 13.47 11.80 5.79
C TYR A 192 14.17 11.26 7.03
N PHE A 193 14.32 12.10 8.07
CA PHE A 193 14.73 11.67 9.40
C PHE A 193 13.57 10.92 10.07
N GLN A 194 13.85 9.78 10.69
CA GLN A 194 12.81 8.96 11.33
C GLN A 194 12.25 9.65 12.58
N HIS A 195 13.11 10.13 13.46
CA HIS A 195 12.73 10.58 14.79
C HIS A 195 12.79 12.09 14.93
N MET A 196 11.78 12.67 15.55
CA MET A 196 11.67 14.10 15.83
C MET A 196 11.23 14.32 17.28
N GLN A 197 11.68 15.41 17.88
CA GLN A 197 11.09 15.93 19.10
C GLN A 197 9.60 16.27 18.86
N ARG A 198 8.85 16.47 19.93
CA ARG A 198 7.43 16.79 19.80
C ARG A 198 7.15 18.04 18.94
N ASP A 199 8.06 19.03 18.96
CA ASP A 199 7.95 20.26 18.17
C ASP A 199 8.35 20.10 16.70
N GLY A 200 8.83 18.92 16.32
CA GLY A 200 9.28 18.59 14.96
C GLY A 200 10.79 18.77 14.74
N THR A 201 11.57 19.12 15.77
CA THR A 201 13.03 19.17 15.64
C THR A 201 13.59 17.76 15.40
N PRO A 202 14.34 17.50 14.31
CA PRO A 202 14.94 16.18 14.06
C PRO A 202 15.88 15.77 15.19
N ILE A 203 15.91 14.48 15.49
CA ILE A 203 16.79 13.88 16.48
C ILE A 203 17.93 13.21 15.73
N HIS A 204 19.14 13.73 15.92
CA HIS A 204 20.37 13.16 15.38
C HIS A 204 21.08 12.33 16.43
N ARG A 205 21.88 11.38 15.98
CA ARG A 205 22.74 10.60 16.87
C ARG A 205 23.87 11.45 17.44
N ASP A 206 24.23 11.15 18.67
CA ASP A 206 25.41 11.70 19.33
C ASP A 206 26.25 10.58 19.98
N ALA A 207 27.39 10.96 20.57
CA ALA A 207 28.29 10.00 21.22
C ALA A 207 27.66 9.27 22.42
N LYS A 208 26.52 9.72 22.92
CA LYS A 208 25.80 9.11 24.06
C LYS A 208 24.71 8.16 23.62
N THR A 209 24.31 8.22 22.34
CA THR A 209 23.29 7.33 21.82
C THR A 209 23.84 5.91 21.75
N PRO A 210 23.20 4.91 22.41
CA PRO A 210 23.69 3.53 22.38
C PRO A 210 23.78 2.99 20.96
N ILE A 211 24.83 2.23 20.67
CA ILE A 211 25.11 1.69 19.34
C ILE A 211 23.94 0.85 18.78
N ASN A 212 23.25 0.12 19.65
CA ASN A 212 22.11 -0.74 19.28
C ASN A 212 20.75 -0.01 19.29
N ALA A 213 20.72 1.30 19.53
CA ALA A 213 19.49 2.08 19.46
C ALA A 213 19.25 2.54 18.02
N GLU A 214 18.03 2.42 17.54
CA GLU A 214 17.59 2.94 16.24
C GLU A 214 17.52 4.47 16.22
N LEU A 215 17.43 5.09 17.39
CA LEU A 215 17.23 6.51 17.53
C LEU A 215 18.27 7.34 16.77
N GLY A 216 17.78 8.24 15.91
CA GLY A 216 18.58 9.17 15.15
C GLY A 216 19.27 8.57 13.92
N TYR A 217 19.01 7.33 13.56
CA TYR A 217 19.30 6.81 12.23
C TYR A 217 18.17 7.15 11.25
N LYS A 218 18.50 7.24 9.97
CA LYS A 218 17.54 7.04 8.88
C LYS A 218 17.36 5.54 8.65
N ASP A 219 16.21 5.13 8.13
CA ASP A 219 15.93 3.70 7.95
C ASP A 219 15.11 3.42 6.68
N GLN A 220 15.20 2.18 6.22
CA GLN A 220 14.48 1.72 5.06
C GLN A 220 12.96 1.66 5.28
N ASN A 221 12.51 1.26 6.49
CA ASN A 221 11.09 1.06 6.79
C ASN A 221 10.32 2.39 6.74
N THR A 222 10.87 3.45 7.35
CA THR A 222 10.36 4.81 7.19
C THR A 222 10.35 5.23 5.73
N SER A 223 11.44 4.97 5.00
CA SER A 223 11.58 5.40 3.61
C SER A 223 10.54 4.78 2.69
N ILE A 224 10.28 3.47 2.79
CA ILE A 224 9.27 2.80 1.95
C ILE A 224 7.84 3.25 2.28
N HIS A 225 7.52 3.50 3.55
CA HIS A 225 6.18 3.95 3.93
C HIS A 225 5.96 5.44 3.73
N VAL A 226 6.99 6.26 3.74
CA VAL A 226 6.90 7.64 3.19
C VAL A 226 6.63 7.59 1.69
N LEU A 227 7.34 6.75 0.91
CA LEU A 227 7.05 6.54 -0.51
C LEU A 227 5.57 6.17 -0.73
N GLU A 228 5.06 5.19 0.02
CA GLU A 228 3.69 4.71 -0.04
C GLU A 228 2.66 5.82 0.28
N ALA A 229 2.90 6.58 1.34
CA ALA A 229 2.02 7.67 1.75
C ALA A 229 1.99 8.83 0.74
N LEU A 230 3.15 9.21 0.19
CA LEU A 230 3.24 10.22 -0.86
C LEU A 230 2.58 9.75 -2.15
N ASN A 231 2.68 8.45 -2.46
CA ASN A 231 2.01 7.82 -3.59
C ASN A 231 0.48 7.93 -3.46
N GLU A 232 -0.10 7.50 -2.35
CA GLU A 232 -1.56 7.58 -2.10
C GLU A 232 -2.05 9.03 -2.13
N LEU A 233 -1.33 9.97 -1.50
CA LEU A 233 -1.70 11.39 -1.52
C LEU A 233 -1.63 11.97 -2.95
N TYR A 234 -0.65 11.56 -3.76
CA TYR A 234 -0.51 12.08 -5.13
C TYR A 234 -1.65 11.60 -6.04
N THR A 235 -2.30 10.49 -5.75
CA THR A 235 -3.48 10.04 -6.50
C THR A 235 -4.66 11.01 -6.36
N VAL A 236 -4.79 11.70 -5.23
CA VAL A 236 -5.89 12.63 -4.95
C VAL A 236 -5.49 14.10 -5.00
N TRP A 237 -4.21 14.42 -4.86
CA TRP A 237 -3.68 15.77 -4.86
C TRP A 237 -2.38 15.87 -5.67
N PRO A 238 -2.46 15.99 -7.01
CA PRO A 238 -1.29 16.03 -7.91
C PRO A 238 -0.55 17.38 -7.82
N ASN A 239 0.18 17.59 -6.73
CA ASN A 239 0.92 18.81 -6.45
C ASN A 239 2.40 18.69 -6.92
N PRO A 240 3.02 19.76 -7.49
CA PRO A 240 4.40 19.69 -7.97
C PRO A 240 5.45 19.33 -6.91
N LEU A 241 5.35 19.89 -5.68
CA LEU A 241 6.27 19.55 -4.58
C LEU A 241 6.08 18.10 -4.15
N LEU A 242 4.84 17.63 -4.04
CA LEU A 242 4.55 16.23 -3.71
C LEU A 242 5.12 15.29 -4.77
N LYS A 243 4.99 15.64 -6.06
CA LYS A 243 5.62 14.89 -7.17
C LYS A 243 7.13 14.81 -7.03
N GLU A 244 7.77 15.93 -6.70
CA GLU A 244 9.21 16.01 -6.47
C GLU A 244 9.64 15.06 -5.35
N ARG A 245 8.96 15.08 -4.19
CA ARG A 245 9.27 14.22 -3.04
C ARG A 245 8.99 12.75 -3.32
N LEU A 246 7.90 12.43 -4.01
CA LEU A 246 7.59 11.05 -4.43
C LEU A 246 8.67 10.51 -5.38
N SER A 247 9.11 11.32 -6.34
CA SER A 247 10.20 10.95 -7.25
C SER A 247 11.53 10.78 -6.52
N GLU A 248 11.84 11.68 -5.58
CA GLU A 248 13.04 11.62 -4.74
C GLU A 248 13.08 10.31 -3.95
N MET A 249 11.96 9.95 -3.29
CA MET A 249 11.89 8.72 -2.50
C MET A 249 12.01 7.46 -3.37
N LEU A 250 11.36 7.43 -4.54
CA LEU A 250 11.50 6.32 -5.47
C LEU A 250 12.97 6.11 -5.89
N TYR A 251 13.67 7.18 -6.26
CA TYR A 251 15.05 7.08 -6.71
C TYR A 251 16.02 6.77 -5.56
N LEU A 252 15.77 7.33 -4.37
CA LEU A 252 16.58 7.06 -3.18
C LEU A 252 16.50 5.58 -2.77
N ILE A 253 15.29 5.03 -2.70
CA ILE A 253 15.10 3.62 -2.35
C ILE A 253 15.75 2.73 -3.40
N ARG A 254 15.43 2.95 -4.67
CA ARG A 254 15.90 2.13 -5.79
C ARG A 254 17.42 2.14 -5.96
N ASP A 255 18.04 3.32 -5.81
CA ASP A 255 19.43 3.57 -6.25
C ASP A 255 20.42 3.63 -5.08
N THR A 256 19.94 3.73 -3.82
CA THR A 256 20.81 3.89 -2.63
C THR A 256 20.49 2.86 -1.54
N ILE A 257 19.22 2.65 -1.20
CA ILE A 257 18.82 1.74 -0.11
C ILE A 257 18.92 0.28 -0.55
N VAL A 258 18.49 -0.03 -1.78
CA VAL A 258 18.63 -1.37 -2.37
C VAL A 258 20.10 -1.66 -2.67
N THR A 259 20.61 -2.76 -2.13
CA THR A 259 21.99 -3.18 -2.36
C THR A 259 22.22 -3.73 -3.77
N PRO A 260 23.46 -3.79 -4.25
CA PRO A 260 23.77 -4.46 -5.51
C PRO A 260 23.40 -5.95 -5.56
N LYS A 261 23.20 -6.60 -4.42
CA LYS A 261 22.72 -8.01 -4.35
C LYS A 261 21.20 -8.14 -4.50
N GLY A 262 20.42 -7.07 -4.24
CA GLY A 262 18.96 -7.07 -4.36
C GLY A 262 18.23 -7.22 -3.02
N TYR A 263 18.83 -6.84 -1.91
CA TYR A 263 18.17 -6.69 -0.62
C TYR A 263 18.35 -5.28 -0.07
N LEU A 264 17.60 -4.90 0.95
CA LEU A 264 17.66 -3.58 1.58
C LEU A 264 18.69 -3.54 2.70
N ASN A 265 19.52 -2.49 2.75
CA ASN A 265 20.14 -2.09 4.01
C ASN A 265 19.05 -1.51 4.93
N LEU A 266 19.13 -1.76 6.23
CA LEU A 266 18.05 -1.40 7.17
C LEU A 266 18.19 0.01 7.72
N PHE A 267 19.38 0.36 8.25
CA PHE A 267 19.65 1.64 8.90
C PHE A 267 20.83 2.35 8.29
N PHE A 268 20.81 3.69 8.38
CA PHE A 268 21.78 4.56 7.74
C PHE A 268 22.14 5.74 8.67
N HIS A 269 23.36 6.23 8.51
CA HIS A 269 23.73 7.56 8.95
C HIS A 269 23.00 8.65 8.13
N ASP A 270 23.11 9.90 8.56
CA ASP A 270 22.41 11.03 7.91
C ASP A 270 22.73 11.13 6.42
N ASP A 271 23.93 10.78 6.00
CA ASP A 271 24.45 10.82 4.61
C ASP A 271 24.16 9.55 3.80
N TRP A 272 23.32 8.66 4.28
CA TRP A 272 22.97 7.36 3.71
C TRP A 272 24.12 6.34 3.69
N THR A 273 25.20 6.56 4.47
CA THR A 273 26.17 5.50 4.74
C THR A 273 25.47 4.40 5.55
N PRO A 274 25.45 3.14 5.07
CA PRO A 274 24.79 2.06 5.79
C PRO A 274 25.40 1.80 7.18
N VAL A 275 24.57 1.45 8.15
CA VAL A 275 25.02 0.85 9.40
C VAL A 275 25.40 -0.59 9.11
N ASP A 276 26.69 -0.93 9.28
CA ASP A 276 27.23 -2.23 8.92
C ASP A 276 28.12 -2.81 10.00
N PHE A 277 27.89 -4.08 10.35
CA PHE A 277 28.65 -4.85 11.32
C PHE A 277 29.39 -6.04 10.68
N SER A 278 29.42 -6.15 9.33
CA SER A 278 29.96 -7.30 8.62
C SER A 278 31.45 -7.60 8.91
N ASP A 279 32.22 -6.60 9.28
CA ASP A 279 33.64 -6.74 9.69
C ASP A 279 33.81 -7.05 11.19
N SER A 280 32.72 -7.20 11.93
CA SER A 280 32.74 -7.54 13.35
C SER A 280 32.76 -9.06 13.57
N THR A 281 32.91 -9.48 14.84
CA THR A 281 32.77 -10.90 15.19
C THR A 281 31.32 -11.38 15.05
N ASP A 282 31.10 -12.68 14.79
CA ASP A 282 29.73 -13.25 14.71
C ASP A 282 28.89 -12.89 15.95
N ALA A 283 29.49 -12.89 17.14
CA ALA A 283 28.80 -12.52 18.38
C ALA A 283 28.36 -11.03 18.39
N ALA A 284 29.18 -10.14 17.86
CA ALA A 284 28.83 -8.71 17.75
C ALA A 284 27.75 -8.50 16.66
N ILE A 285 27.86 -9.21 15.53
CA ILE A 285 26.82 -9.19 14.49
C ILE A 285 25.47 -9.62 15.09
N MET A 286 25.42 -10.76 15.76
CA MET A 286 24.18 -11.26 16.39
C MET A 286 23.63 -10.32 17.46
N LYS A 287 24.50 -9.60 18.20
CA LYS A 287 24.07 -8.59 19.18
C LYS A 287 23.40 -7.37 18.52
N HIS A 288 23.78 -7.05 17.30
CA HIS A 288 23.32 -5.88 16.56
C HIS A 288 22.46 -6.22 15.33
N LYS A 289 21.98 -7.48 15.23
CA LYS A 289 21.24 -7.97 14.07
C LYS A 289 20.01 -7.10 13.70
N GLU A 290 19.35 -6.51 14.68
CA GLU A 290 18.19 -5.64 14.46
C GLU A 290 18.51 -4.41 13.59
N LEU A 291 19.77 -3.96 13.58
CA LEU A 291 20.22 -2.84 12.77
C LEU A 291 20.81 -3.25 11.41
N ASN A 292 21.17 -4.52 11.24
CA ASN A 292 21.87 -4.97 10.04
C ASN A 292 21.63 -6.46 9.77
N HIS A 293 20.41 -6.80 9.37
CA HIS A 293 20.06 -8.12 8.83
C HIS A 293 19.40 -7.96 7.46
N VAL A 294 19.20 -9.04 6.73
CA VAL A 294 18.37 -9.09 5.53
C VAL A 294 16.95 -9.42 5.94
N SER A 295 16.02 -8.52 5.66
CA SER A 295 14.59 -8.70 5.93
C SER A 295 13.87 -9.08 4.63
N PHE A 296 13.63 -10.38 4.42
CA PHE A 296 13.02 -10.88 3.18
C PHE A 296 11.61 -10.33 2.94
N GLY A 297 10.85 -10.09 4.02
CA GLY A 297 9.54 -9.47 3.94
C GLY A 297 9.58 -8.05 3.38
N HIS A 298 10.49 -7.21 3.85
CA HIS A 298 10.65 -5.84 3.34
C HIS A 298 11.19 -5.82 1.91
N ASP A 299 12.04 -6.78 1.54
CA ASP A 299 12.54 -6.87 0.17
C ASP A 299 11.39 -7.08 -0.82
N VAL A 300 10.49 -8.03 -0.55
CA VAL A 300 9.34 -8.29 -1.44
C VAL A 300 8.31 -7.17 -1.39
N GLU A 301 8.08 -6.52 -0.24
CA GLU A 301 7.18 -5.36 -0.12
C GLU A 301 7.71 -4.18 -0.93
N THR A 302 8.97 -3.84 -0.76
CA THR A 302 9.59 -2.70 -1.47
C THR A 302 9.60 -2.89 -2.98
N ALA A 303 9.78 -4.13 -3.44
CA ALA A 303 9.81 -4.45 -4.86
C ALA A 303 8.55 -3.97 -5.59
N TYR A 304 7.35 -4.17 -5.01
CA TYR A 304 6.13 -3.69 -5.67
C TYR A 304 5.79 -2.24 -5.34
N LEU A 305 6.10 -1.73 -4.14
CA LEU A 305 5.84 -0.31 -3.78
C LEU A 305 6.58 0.64 -4.72
N MET A 306 7.80 0.31 -5.14
CA MET A 306 8.53 1.08 -6.16
C MET A 306 7.81 1.08 -7.52
N LEU A 307 7.22 -0.05 -7.91
CA LEU A 307 6.47 -0.15 -9.17
C LEU A 307 5.17 0.65 -9.13
N GLU A 308 4.46 0.64 -8.00
CA GLU A 308 3.27 1.48 -7.81
C GLU A 308 3.62 2.98 -7.89
N ALA A 309 4.69 3.42 -7.23
CA ALA A 309 5.14 4.80 -7.28
C ALA A 309 5.56 5.22 -8.70
N SER A 310 6.29 4.36 -9.42
CA SER A 310 6.67 4.58 -10.82
C SER A 310 5.43 4.74 -11.73
N HIS A 311 4.42 3.89 -11.54
CA HIS A 311 3.15 3.95 -12.26
C HIS A 311 2.40 5.26 -11.96
N THR A 312 2.23 5.62 -10.70
CA THR A 312 1.53 6.84 -10.27
C THR A 312 2.23 8.12 -10.75
N LEU A 313 3.56 8.13 -10.80
CA LEU A 313 4.35 9.20 -11.41
C LEU A 313 4.19 9.29 -12.93
N GLY A 314 3.61 8.28 -13.58
CA GLY A 314 3.43 8.18 -15.02
C GLY A 314 4.76 7.93 -15.76
N ILE A 315 5.74 7.27 -15.13
CA ILE A 315 7.01 6.92 -15.76
C ILE A 315 6.77 5.77 -16.72
N LYS A 316 6.82 6.09 -18.02
CA LYS A 316 6.59 5.08 -19.06
C LYS A 316 7.82 4.19 -19.23
N ASN A 317 7.58 2.86 -19.34
CA ASN A 317 8.63 1.86 -19.57
C ASN A 317 9.80 1.93 -18.57
N ASP A 318 9.50 2.06 -17.29
CA ASP A 318 10.50 2.10 -16.22
C ASP A 318 11.15 0.73 -16.01
N THR A 319 11.91 0.29 -17.01
CA THR A 319 12.62 -1.00 -16.98
C THR A 319 13.59 -1.09 -15.81
N LYS A 320 14.20 0.04 -15.41
CA LYS A 320 15.17 0.05 -14.30
C LYS A 320 14.49 -0.35 -12.99
N THR A 321 13.39 0.29 -12.64
CA THR A 321 12.64 -0.04 -11.41
C THR A 321 12.10 -1.48 -11.46
N LEU A 322 11.58 -1.90 -12.62
CA LEU A 322 11.09 -3.27 -12.80
C LEU A 322 12.19 -4.33 -12.58
N MET A 323 13.38 -4.12 -13.17
CA MET A 323 14.49 -5.08 -13.05
C MET A 323 15.09 -5.11 -11.64
N ILE A 324 15.08 -3.97 -10.93
CA ILE A 324 15.51 -3.94 -9.53
C ILE A 324 14.49 -4.65 -8.65
N GLY A 325 13.18 -4.39 -8.81
CA GLY A 325 12.13 -5.12 -8.09
C GLY A 325 12.18 -6.63 -8.34
N LYS A 326 12.40 -7.04 -9.61
CA LYS A 326 12.62 -8.46 -9.93
C LYS A 326 13.82 -9.03 -9.18
N LYS A 327 14.96 -8.33 -9.19
CA LYS A 327 16.17 -8.76 -8.51
C LYS A 327 15.97 -8.93 -6.99
N MET A 328 15.16 -8.06 -6.38
CA MET A 328 14.82 -8.16 -4.95
C MET A 328 13.99 -9.42 -4.67
N LEU A 329 12.98 -9.69 -5.50
CA LEU A 329 12.19 -10.92 -5.37
C LEU A 329 13.05 -12.17 -5.58
N ASP A 330 13.89 -12.19 -6.65
CA ASP A 330 14.77 -13.33 -6.95
C ASP A 330 15.73 -13.59 -5.78
N HIS A 331 16.33 -12.50 -5.22
CA HIS A 331 17.19 -12.63 -4.05
C HIS A 331 16.48 -13.25 -2.85
N ALA A 332 15.26 -12.78 -2.56
CA ALA A 332 14.46 -13.31 -1.44
C ALA A 332 14.05 -14.78 -1.68
N LEU A 333 13.72 -15.16 -2.94
CA LEU A 333 13.43 -16.53 -3.33
C LEU A 333 14.63 -17.47 -3.18
N ASP A 334 15.78 -17.03 -3.66
CA ASP A 334 16.98 -17.86 -3.70
C ASP A 334 17.59 -18.09 -2.31
N ASN A 335 17.35 -17.15 -1.38
CA ASN A 335 18.05 -17.12 -0.09
C ASN A 335 17.13 -17.24 1.13
N GLY A 336 15.87 -16.83 1.04
CA GLY A 336 14.97 -16.69 2.20
C GLY A 336 13.61 -17.38 2.04
N TYR A 337 13.43 -18.26 1.05
CA TYR A 337 12.16 -18.93 0.81
C TYR A 337 12.21 -20.43 1.15
N ASP A 338 11.24 -20.89 1.92
CA ASP A 338 11.10 -22.32 2.24
C ASP A 338 10.48 -23.08 1.06
N ASN A 339 11.32 -23.72 0.26
CA ASN A 339 10.87 -24.47 -0.90
C ASN A 339 10.09 -25.75 -0.54
N SER A 340 10.15 -26.23 0.70
CA SER A 340 9.50 -27.48 1.12
C SER A 340 7.99 -27.29 1.38
N VAL A 341 7.62 -26.23 2.09
CA VAL A 341 6.23 -25.95 2.46
C VAL A 341 5.71 -24.60 1.95
N GLY A 342 6.60 -23.74 1.51
CA GLY A 342 6.30 -22.35 1.13
C GLY A 342 6.56 -21.36 2.26
N GLY A 343 6.58 -20.08 1.89
CA GLY A 343 6.72 -18.96 2.82
C GLY A 343 8.14 -18.41 2.93
N PHE A 344 8.22 -17.09 3.10
CA PHE A 344 9.48 -16.39 3.35
C PHE A 344 9.84 -16.46 4.83
N TYR A 345 11.10 -16.75 5.11
CA TYR A 345 11.69 -16.61 6.45
C TYR A 345 11.79 -15.13 6.82
N ASP A 346 11.96 -14.84 8.12
CA ASP A 346 12.04 -13.46 8.60
C ASP A 346 13.37 -12.81 8.30
N GLU A 347 14.48 -13.41 8.75
CA GLU A 347 15.77 -12.76 8.78
C GLU A 347 16.89 -13.64 8.23
N GLY A 348 17.81 -13.03 7.52
CA GLY A 348 19.05 -13.65 7.07
C GLY A 348 20.26 -12.72 7.26
N TYR A 349 21.47 -13.28 7.11
CA TYR A 349 22.71 -12.53 7.17
C TYR A 349 23.81 -13.14 6.29
N TYR A 350 24.64 -12.29 5.71
CA TYR A 350 25.84 -12.68 4.98
C TYR A 350 27.07 -12.57 5.87
N PHE A 351 27.44 -13.66 6.56
CA PHE A 351 28.68 -13.70 7.33
C PHE A 351 29.89 -13.77 6.40
N LYS A 352 30.97 -13.04 6.76
CA LYS A 352 32.19 -12.95 5.95
C LYS A 352 32.85 -14.30 5.69
N ASP A 353 32.87 -15.16 6.71
CA ASP A 353 33.55 -16.46 6.68
C ASP A 353 32.60 -17.63 6.36
N LYS A 354 31.35 -17.35 5.95
CA LYS A 354 30.37 -18.38 5.58
C LYS A 354 29.96 -18.22 4.11
N PRO A 355 29.87 -19.29 3.34
CA PRO A 355 29.39 -19.21 1.97
C PRO A 355 27.88 -18.94 1.96
N GLY A 356 27.44 -17.93 1.20
CA GLY A 356 26.02 -17.64 0.99
C GLY A 356 25.30 -17.01 2.18
N MET A 357 23.96 -17.09 2.14
CA MET A 357 23.07 -16.57 3.18
C MET A 357 22.97 -17.55 4.34
N THR A 358 23.01 -17.04 5.56
CA THR A 358 22.64 -17.78 6.77
C THR A 358 21.28 -17.29 7.23
N ILE A 359 20.30 -18.18 7.40
CA ILE A 359 19.01 -17.83 7.99
C ILE A 359 19.21 -17.62 9.49
N LEU A 360 18.85 -16.44 9.99
CA LEU A 360 18.93 -16.09 11.40
C LEU A 360 17.63 -16.43 12.14
N GLU A 361 16.48 -16.15 11.49
CA GLU A 361 15.15 -16.44 12.01
C GLU A 361 14.35 -17.18 10.93
N ASP A 362 14.05 -18.45 11.16
CA ASP A 362 13.27 -19.30 10.24
C ASP A 362 11.74 -19.23 10.51
N THR A 363 11.32 -18.30 11.34
CA THR A 363 9.91 -17.95 11.52
C THR A 363 9.37 -17.28 10.27
N LYS A 364 8.05 -17.22 10.15
CA LYS A 364 7.38 -16.70 8.94
C LYS A 364 6.27 -15.74 9.33
N ASN A 365 6.59 -14.47 9.38
CA ASN A 365 5.66 -13.38 9.70
C ASN A 365 4.51 -13.30 8.71
N TRP A 366 3.30 -13.05 9.20
CA TRP A 366 2.08 -12.94 8.39
C TRP A 366 2.18 -11.87 7.29
N TRP A 367 2.75 -10.71 7.62
CA TRP A 367 2.82 -9.59 6.70
C TRP A 367 3.79 -9.87 5.54
N ALA A 368 4.92 -10.51 5.80
CA ALA A 368 5.88 -10.89 4.76
C ALA A 368 5.25 -11.85 3.72
N GLN A 369 4.38 -12.77 4.17
CA GLN A 369 3.68 -13.68 3.26
C GLN A 369 2.61 -12.93 2.44
N ALA A 370 1.90 -11.99 3.07
CA ALA A 370 0.93 -11.14 2.39
C ALA A 370 1.58 -10.34 1.25
N GLU A 371 2.68 -9.67 1.55
CA GLU A 371 3.41 -8.85 0.58
C GLU A 371 4.07 -9.70 -0.53
N GLY A 372 4.62 -10.86 -0.16
CA GLY A 372 5.20 -11.80 -1.12
C GLY A 372 4.20 -12.32 -2.15
N MET A 373 2.94 -12.60 -1.76
CA MET A 373 1.89 -13.00 -2.70
C MET A 373 1.64 -11.94 -3.77
N ASN A 374 1.55 -10.67 -3.36
CA ASN A 374 1.36 -9.55 -4.27
C ASN A 374 2.52 -9.45 -5.27
N THR A 375 3.75 -9.47 -4.77
CA THR A 375 4.95 -9.34 -5.62
C THR A 375 5.10 -10.49 -6.60
N PHE A 376 4.79 -11.73 -6.22
CA PHE A 376 4.80 -12.86 -7.14
C PHE A 376 3.85 -12.68 -8.31
N LEU A 377 2.63 -12.22 -8.06
CA LEU A 377 1.65 -12.02 -9.13
C LEU A 377 2.04 -10.87 -10.07
N ILE A 378 2.60 -9.79 -9.54
CA ILE A 378 3.13 -8.70 -10.36
C ILE A 378 4.27 -9.21 -11.25
N MET A 379 5.19 -10.00 -10.70
CA MET A 379 6.33 -10.52 -11.49
C MET A 379 5.88 -11.61 -12.48
N ASP A 380 4.90 -12.47 -12.17
CA ASP A 380 4.29 -13.38 -13.18
C ASP A 380 3.71 -12.61 -14.36
N LYS A 381 3.09 -11.45 -14.11
CA LYS A 381 2.53 -10.60 -15.18
C LYS A 381 3.61 -10.06 -16.13
N TYR A 382 4.75 -9.63 -15.60
CA TYR A 382 5.84 -9.07 -16.41
C TYR A 382 6.78 -10.14 -16.97
N PHE A 383 6.96 -11.26 -16.27
CA PHE A 383 7.91 -12.33 -16.59
C PHE A 383 7.24 -13.72 -16.52
N PRO A 384 6.22 -14.00 -17.38
CA PRO A 384 5.40 -15.21 -17.27
C PRO A 384 6.16 -16.53 -17.53
N ASN A 385 7.34 -16.45 -18.14
CA ASN A 385 8.20 -17.60 -18.46
C ASN A 385 9.51 -17.59 -17.66
N ASP A 386 9.57 -16.88 -16.54
CA ASP A 386 10.78 -16.83 -15.71
C ASP A 386 11.10 -18.21 -15.12
N PRO A 387 12.39 -18.59 -15.00
CA PRO A 387 12.81 -19.87 -14.40
C PRO A 387 12.34 -20.10 -12.96
N HIS A 388 12.06 -19.03 -12.20
CA HIS A 388 11.52 -19.13 -10.85
C HIS A 388 10.05 -19.54 -10.82
N HIS A 389 9.34 -19.53 -11.94
CA HIS A 389 7.92 -19.90 -12.04
C HIS A 389 7.04 -19.15 -11.01
N TYR A 390 7.04 -17.83 -11.04
CA TYR A 390 6.42 -16.97 -10.00
C TYR A 390 4.96 -17.32 -9.68
N PHE A 391 4.15 -17.73 -10.67
CA PHE A 391 2.79 -18.16 -10.42
C PHE A 391 2.71 -19.44 -9.59
N ASP A 392 3.61 -20.40 -9.82
CA ASP A 392 3.65 -21.62 -9.01
C ASP A 392 4.14 -21.31 -7.59
N LYS A 393 5.09 -20.38 -7.43
CA LYS A 393 5.50 -19.86 -6.11
C LYS A 393 4.38 -19.11 -5.39
N PHE A 394 3.61 -18.31 -6.10
CA PHE A 394 2.39 -17.71 -5.57
C PHE A 394 1.41 -18.77 -5.06
N LYS A 395 1.11 -19.81 -5.85
CA LYS A 395 0.21 -20.90 -5.41
C LYS A 395 0.74 -21.63 -4.18
N GLN A 396 2.04 -21.90 -4.14
CA GLN A 396 2.68 -22.53 -2.97
C GLN A 396 2.55 -21.63 -1.73
N LEU A 397 2.77 -20.32 -1.87
CA LEU A 397 2.63 -19.36 -0.78
C LEU A 397 1.17 -19.18 -0.34
N TRP A 398 0.21 -19.18 -1.27
CA TRP A 398 -1.21 -19.15 -0.96
C TRP A 398 -1.65 -20.41 -0.19
N ASN A 399 -1.21 -21.59 -0.63
CA ASN A 399 -1.46 -22.84 0.09
C ASN A 399 -0.84 -22.84 1.50
N TYR A 400 0.39 -22.32 1.64
CA TYR A 400 1.01 -22.10 2.95
C TYR A 400 0.16 -21.20 3.84
N THR A 401 -0.29 -20.08 3.30
CA THR A 401 -1.13 -19.10 4.00
C THR A 401 -2.43 -19.72 4.49
N GLN A 402 -3.11 -20.48 3.63
CA GLN A 402 -4.35 -21.18 4.01
C GLN A 402 -4.12 -22.23 5.10
N THR A 403 -2.98 -22.92 5.06
CA THR A 403 -2.69 -24.05 5.95
C THR A 403 -2.15 -23.60 7.31
N TYR A 404 -1.28 -22.57 7.33
CA TYR A 404 -0.48 -22.25 8.51
C TYR A 404 -0.66 -20.84 9.05
N LEU A 405 -1.34 -19.95 8.32
CA LEU A 405 -1.59 -18.59 8.77
C LEU A 405 -3.07 -18.31 9.02
N ILE A 406 -3.97 -18.69 8.12
CA ILE A 406 -5.40 -18.40 8.29
C ILE A 406 -5.97 -19.20 9.45
N ASP A 407 -6.55 -18.51 10.46
CA ASP A 407 -7.31 -19.14 11.53
C ASP A 407 -8.76 -19.33 11.07
N SER A 408 -9.08 -20.55 10.64
CA SER A 408 -10.43 -20.90 10.18
C SER A 408 -11.48 -20.97 11.31
N VAL A 409 -11.06 -20.95 12.58
CA VAL A 409 -11.97 -21.05 13.74
C VAL A 409 -12.35 -19.66 14.25
N HIS A 410 -11.36 -18.78 14.48
CA HIS A 410 -11.59 -17.49 15.09
C HIS A 410 -11.45 -16.33 14.09
N GLY A 411 -10.94 -16.59 12.88
CA GLY A 411 -10.70 -15.57 11.86
C GLY A 411 -9.33 -14.89 11.98
N ASP A 412 -9.03 -14.05 10.98
CA ASP A 412 -7.73 -13.43 10.72
C ASP A 412 -6.60 -14.46 10.56
N TRP A 413 -5.38 -13.98 10.46
CA TRP A 413 -4.19 -14.80 10.37
C TRP A 413 -3.47 -14.83 11.72
N TYR A 414 -2.80 -15.92 12.03
CA TYR A 414 -1.81 -15.94 13.10
C TYR A 414 -0.68 -14.95 12.78
N ALA A 415 -0.05 -14.40 13.80
CA ALA A 415 1.04 -13.44 13.60
C ALA A 415 2.32 -14.10 13.05
N GLN A 416 2.45 -15.42 13.25
CA GLN A 416 3.54 -16.25 12.73
C GLN A 416 2.98 -17.56 12.19
N GLY A 417 3.65 -18.15 11.20
CA GLY A 417 3.30 -19.46 10.70
C GLY A 417 3.37 -20.54 11.77
N ILE A 418 2.26 -21.26 11.95
CA ILE A 418 2.14 -22.29 13.00
C ILE A 418 2.88 -23.59 12.67
N ASP A 419 3.46 -23.71 11.49
CA ASP A 419 4.39 -24.79 11.12
C ASP A 419 5.67 -24.75 11.97
N LYS A 420 6.21 -23.56 12.20
CA LYS A 420 7.39 -23.30 13.01
C LYS A 420 7.05 -22.86 14.44
N GLN A 421 5.94 -22.14 14.62
CA GLN A 421 5.54 -21.48 15.86
C GLN A 421 4.10 -21.86 16.27
N PRO A 422 3.81 -23.13 16.63
CA PRO A 422 2.45 -23.61 16.91
C PRO A 422 1.77 -22.90 18.08
N GLN A 423 2.53 -22.26 18.99
CA GLN A 423 1.98 -21.48 20.11
C GLN A 423 1.18 -20.25 19.64
N TYR A 424 1.40 -19.75 18.42
CA TYR A 424 0.65 -18.61 17.89
C TYR A 424 -0.84 -18.88 17.68
N LYS A 425 -1.30 -20.15 17.75
CA LYS A 425 -2.73 -20.49 17.79
C LYS A 425 -3.47 -19.84 18.98
N THR A 426 -2.76 -19.55 20.06
CA THR A 426 -3.34 -18.99 21.30
C THR A 426 -2.73 -17.66 21.71
N MET A 427 -1.90 -17.07 20.87
CA MET A 427 -1.34 -15.74 21.09
C MET A 427 -2.26 -14.62 20.59
N LEU A 428 -1.90 -13.37 20.86
CA LEU A 428 -2.72 -12.21 20.49
C LEU A 428 -2.99 -12.19 18.98
N LYS A 429 -4.24 -12.01 18.63
CA LYS A 429 -4.70 -11.83 17.25
C LYS A 429 -4.44 -10.41 16.76
N GLY A 430 -4.70 -9.42 17.61
CA GLY A 430 -4.39 -8.01 17.39
C GLY A 430 -3.40 -7.47 18.41
N GLN A 431 -2.55 -6.57 17.97
CA GLN A 431 -1.61 -5.82 18.82
C GLN A 431 -1.22 -4.51 18.12
N ILE A 432 -0.44 -3.65 18.77
CA ILE A 432 -0.16 -2.29 18.27
C ILE A 432 0.45 -2.23 16.85
N TRP A 433 1.02 -3.33 16.35
CA TRP A 433 1.57 -3.43 14.99
C TRP A 433 0.69 -4.23 14.04
N LYS A 434 -0.20 -5.09 14.56
CA LYS A 434 -0.99 -6.03 13.77
C LYS A 434 -2.47 -5.66 13.78
N GLY A 435 -2.98 -5.28 12.63
CA GLY A 435 -4.39 -5.11 12.28
C GLY A 435 -4.64 -5.74 10.91
N THR A 436 -5.62 -5.21 10.18
CA THR A 436 -6.07 -5.75 8.90
C THR A 436 -5.18 -5.36 7.69
N TYR A 437 -4.31 -4.39 7.83
CA TYR A 437 -3.68 -3.66 6.73
C TYR A 437 -2.97 -4.55 5.69
N HIS A 438 -1.91 -5.28 6.06
CA HIS A 438 -1.14 -6.09 5.11
C HIS A 438 -2.00 -7.18 4.45
N ASN A 439 -2.78 -7.91 5.25
CA ASN A 439 -3.64 -8.99 4.76
C ASN A 439 -4.70 -8.45 3.78
N PHE A 440 -5.33 -7.33 4.13
CA PHE A 440 -6.39 -6.74 3.31
C PHE A 440 -5.84 -6.16 2.01
N ARG A 441 -4.72 -5.43 2.06
CA ARG A 441 -4.02 -4.92 0.88
C ARG A 441 -3.62 -6.04 -0.06
N ALA A 442 -3.02 -7.10 0.48
CA ALA A 442 -2.62 -8.26 -0.32
C ALA A 442 -3.82 -8.93 -0.99
N PHE A 443 -4.93 -9.15 -0.27
CA PHE A 443 -6.13 -9.70 -0.87
C PHE A 443 -6.66 -8.83 -2.00
N MET A 444 -6.79 -7.52 -1.79
CA MET A 444 -7.26 -6.59 -2.84
C MET A 444 -6.38 -6.67 -4.10
N ASN A 445 -5.08 -6.53 -3.93
CA ASN A 445 -4.14 -6.50 -5.05
C ASN A 445 -4.05 -7.85 -5.76
N CYS A 446 -4.03 -8.96 -5.01
CA CYS A 446 -4.00 -10.30 -5.60
C CYS A 446 -5.27 -10.62 -6.38
N ILE A 447 -6.45 -10.34 -5.83
CA ILE A 447 -7.74 -10.55 -6.52
C ILE A 447 -7.78 -9.74 -7.82
N GLN A 448 -7.41 -8.46 -7.76
CA GLN A 448 -7.37 -7.60 -8.95
C GLN A 448 -6.37 -8.10 -10.02
N THR A 449 -5.24 -8.67 -9.60
CA THR A 449 -4.24 -9.19 -10.54
C THR A 449 -4.66 -10.54 -11.14
N LEU A 450 -5.34 -11.39 -10.36
CA LEU A 450 -5.85 -12.69 -10.80
C LEU A 450 -7.05 -12.55 -11.74
N GLU A 451 -7.98 -11.64 -11.44
CA GLU A 451 -9.17 -11.31 -12.24
C GLU A 451 -9.22 -9.79 -12.52
N PRO A 452 -8.37 -9.28 -13.42
CA PRO A 452 -8.31 -7.84 -13.68
C PRO A 452 -9.61 -7.32 -14.29
N ASP A 453 -10.20 -6.33 -13.65
CA ASP A 453 -11.23 -5.51 -14.31
C ASP A 453 -10.53 -4.51 -15.24
N THR A 454 -10.86 -4.57 -16.52
CA THR A 454 -10.28 -3.71 -17.57
C THR A 454 -11.32 -2.79 -18.20
N ILE A 455 -12.55 -2.76 -17.65
CA ILE A 455 -13.66 -1.99 -18.21
C ILE A 455 -13.66 -0.60 -17.59
N ALA A 456 -13.29 0.39 -18.39
CA ALA A 456 -13.36 1.79 -17.97
C ALA A 456 -14.81 2.21 -17.66
N PRO A 457 -15.01 3.07 -16.65
CA PRO A 457 -16.31 3.66 -16.39
C PRO A 457 -16.83 4.44 -17.60
N PRO A 458 -18.16 4.57 -17.78
CA PRO A 458 -18.72 5.46 -18.80
C PRO A 458 -18.28 6.92 -18.58
N ILE A 459 -18.19 7.68 -19.68
CA ILE A 459 -17.80 9.09 -19.68
C ILE A 459 -18.80 9.91 -18.86
N PRO A 460 -18.34 10.78 -17.93
CA PRO A 460 -19.20 11.74 -17.26
C PRO A 460 -19.70 12.79 -18.25
N THR A 461 -20.96 13.20 -18.14
CA THR A 461 -21.61 14.10 -19.10
C THR A 461 -22.00 15.44 -18.47
N ASP A 462 -22.41 16.41 -19.30
CA ASP A 462 -22.91 17.73 -18.87
C ASP A 462 -21.94 18.52 -17.97
N LEU A 463 -20.63 18.42 -18.21
CA LEU A 463 -19.66 19.23 -17.49
C LEU A 463 -19.99 20.72 -17.67
N LYS A 464 -20.21 21.43 -16.57
CA LYS A 464 -20.56 22.85 -16.50
C LYS A 464 -19.64 23.57 -15.54
N LEU A 465 -19.31 24.82 -15.88
CA LEU A 465 -18.58 25.75 -15.02
C LEU A 465 -19.58 26.70 -14.36
N ASP A 466 -19.68 26.64 -13.05
CA ASP A 466 -20.34 27.71 -12.26
C ASP A 466 -19.31 28.80 -11.98
N LYS A 467 -19.49 29.94 -12.67
CA LYS A 467 -18.60 31.11 -12.54
C LYS A 467 -18.76 31.84 -11.21
N SER A 468 -19.93 31.71 -10.57
CA SER A 468 -20.22 32.40 -9.31
C SER A 468 -19.49 31.77 -8.13
N THR A 469 -19.34 30.46 -8.14
CA THR A 469 -18.65 29.67 -7.11
C THR A 469 -17.26 29.20 -7.53
N ALA A 470 -16.84 29.45 -8.78
CA ALA A 470 -15.63 28.93 -9.39
C ALA A 470 -15.52 27.39 -9.23
N SER A 471 -16.61 26.68 -9.55
CA SER A 471 -16.68 25.22 -9.44
C SER A 471 -17.11 24.55 -10.73
N LEU A 472 -16.69 23.32 -10.90
CA LEU A 472 -17.17 22.39 -11.92
C LEU A 472 -18.28 21.53 -11.34
N ASN A 473 -19.30 21.25 -12.14
CA ASN A 473 -20.39 20.33 -11.82
C ASN A 473 -20.70 19.48 -13.06
N TRP A 474 -21.11 18.23 -12.87
CA TRP A 474 -21.42 17.31 -13.98
C TRP A 474 -22.43 16.24 -13.59
N THR A 475 -22.97 15.57 -14.61
CA THR A 475 -23.79 14.37 -14.42
C THR A 475 -22.86 13.18 -14.17
N PRO A 476 -23.11 12.36 -13.11
CA PRO A 476 -22.23 11.25 -12.77
C PRO A 476 -22.14 10.21 -13.88
N SER A 477 -21.01 9.54 -13.96
CA SER A 477 -20.86 8.32 -14.76
C SER A 477 -21.83 7.25 -14.26
N PRO A 478 -22.67 6.64 -15.15
CA PRO A 478 -23.64 5.63 -14.76
C PRO A 478 -22.96 4.27 -14.51
N SER A 479 -22.15 4.20 -13.48
CA SER A 479 -21.45 2.99 -13.05
C SER A 479 -22.06 2.45 -11.77
N ASN A 480 -22.13 1.12 -11.63
CA ASN A 480 -22.51 0.44 -10.39
C ASN A 480 -21.30 0.15 -9.48
N LYS A 481 -20.09 0.52 -9.93
CA LYS A 481 -18.84 0.44 -9.16
C LYS A 481 -18.51 1.80 -8.56
N PHE A 482 -17.75 1.80 -7.47
CA PHE A 482 -17.23 3.05 -6.92
C PHE A 482 -16.40 3.78 -7.98
N THR A 483 -16.72 5.06 -8.21
CA THR A 483 -16.12 5.87 -9.27
C THR A 483 -15.81 7.26 -8.72
N GLY A 484 -14.57 7.70 -8.90
CA GLY A 484 -14.17 9.08 -8.72
C GLY A 484 -13.94 9.78 -10.04
N TYR A 485 -13.47 11.02 -9.98
CA TYR A 485 -13.25 11.86 -11.16
C TYR A 485 -11.89 12.55 -11.08
N ASN A 486 -11.10 12.40 -12.13
CA ASN A 486 -9.90 13.18 -12.33
C ASN A 486 -10.26 14.49 -13.05
N ILE A 487 -9.69 15.60 -12.60
CA ILE A 487 -9.91 16.94 -13.16
C ILE A 487 -8.64 17.37 -13.89
N TYR A 488 -8.83 17.86 -15.11
CA TYR A 488 -7.75 18.27 -15.98
C TYR A 488 -7.89 19.74 -16.41
N ALA A 489 -6.74 20.41 -16.51
CA ALA A 489 -6.60 21.75 -17.09
C ALA A 489 -5.57 21.70 -18.21
N ASP A 490 -5.95 22.02 -19.45
CA ASP A 490 -5.15 21.88 -20.67
C ASP A 490 -4.46 20.49 -20.77
N GLY A 491 -5.16 19.41 -20.38
CA GLY A 491 -4.68 18.05 -20.42
C GLY A 491 -3.77 17.63 -19.25
N MET A 492 -3.44 18.53 -18.33
CA MET A 492 -2.71 18.19 -17.09
C MET A 492 -3.70 17.92 -15.96
N ARG A 493 -3.52 16.81 -15.24
CA ARG A 493 -4.31 16.49 -14.05
C ARG A 493 -4.00 17.48 -12.93
N ILE A 494 -5.06 18.10 -12.38
CA ILE A 494 -4.98 19.13 -11.34
C ILE A 494 -5.69 18.74 -10.05
N GLY A 495 -6.45 17.67 -10.05
CA GLY A 495 -7.17 17.22 -8.87
C GLY A 495 -7.93 15.92 -9.09
N TYR A 496 -8.54 15.46 -8.00
CA TYR A 496 -9.44 14.32 -7.93
C TYR A 496 -10.59 14.65 -6.98
N THR A 497 -11.76 14.07 -7.22
CA THR A 497 -12.90 14.08 -6.29
C THR A 497 -13.79 12.85 -6.51
N PRO A 498 -14.34 12.23 -5.45
CA PRO A 498 -15.39 11.22 -5.60
C PRO A 498 -16.78 11.81 -5.77
N LEU A 499 -16.91 13.15 -5.70
CA LEU A 499 -18.16 13.87 -5.83
C LEU A 499 -18.36 14.34 -7.27
N THR A 500 -19.58 14.73 -7.63
CA THR A 500 -19.91 15.32 -8.94
C THR A 500 -19.74 16.85 -8.99
N ARG A 501 -18.89 17.35 -8.10
CA ARG A 501 -18.51 18.75 -7.99
C ARG A 501 -17.02 18.86 -7.64
N TYR A 502 -16.36 19.89 -8.18
CA TYR A 502 -14.97 20.22 -7.84
C TYR A 502 -14.78 21.75 -7.78
N ASP A 503 -14.29 22.25 -6.64
CA ASP A 503 -13.96 23.66 -6.48
C ASP A 503 -12.57 23.95 -7.07
N LEU A 504 -12.51 24.88 -8.01
CA LEU A 504 -11.30 25.16 -8.79
C LEU A 504 -10.26 25.94 -7.97
N PRO A 505 -8.97 25.58 -8.09
CA PRO A 505 -7.89 26.38 -7.51
C PRO A 505 -7.86 27.80 -8.09
N LYS A 506 -7.51 28.79 -7.25
CA LYS A 506 -7.54 30.23 -7.62
C LYS A 506 -6.64 30.61 -8.80
N ASN A 507 -5.60 29.83 -9.10
CA ASN A 507 -4.56 30.12 -10.11
C ASN A 507 -4.79 29.46 -11.47
N ILE A 508 -6.01 28.95 -11.75
CA ILE A 508 -6.25 28.11 -12.93
C ILE A 508 -6.92 28.85 -14.12
N LYS A 509 -7.00 30.18 -14.07
CA LYS A 509 -7.66 31.00 -15.08
C LYS A 509 -7.04 30.85 -16.49
N GLY A 510 -7.85 31.03 -17.53
CA GLY A 510 -7.42 30.93 -18.94
C GLY A 510 -7.15 29.52 -19.42
N LYS A 511 -7.81 28.51 -18.82
CA LYS A 511 -7.59 27.09 -19.11
C LYS A 511 -8.83 26.40 -19.64
N THR A 512 -8.60 25.40 -20.49
CA THR A 512 -9.64 24.44 -20.91
C THR A 512 -9.71 23.32 -19.90
N LEU A 513 -10.89 23.08 -19.36
CA LEU A 513 -11.13 22.08 -18.33
C LEU A 513 -11.90 20.88 -18.89
N THR A 514 -11.49 19.70 -18.50
CA THR A 514 -12.15 18.43 -18.77
C THR A 514 -12.08 17.54 -17.54
N ILE A 515 -12.93 16.53 -17.49
CA ILE A 515 -12.90 15.50 -16.45
C ILE A 515 -12.95 14.11 -17.10
N THR A 516 -12.48 13.12 -16.37
CA THR A 516 -12.67 11.70 -16.64
C THR A 516 -13.27 11.03 -15.42
N ALA A 517 -13.96 9.90 -15.61
CA ALA A 517 -14.33 9.01 -14.52
C ALA A 517 -13.21 7.96 -14.34
N ILE A 518 -12.86 7.67 -13.10
CA ILE A 518 -11.88 6.63 -12.76
C ILE A 518 -12.47 5.70 -11.70
N ASP A 519 -12.35 4.38 -11.90
CA ASP A 519 -12.77 3.39 -10.92
C ASP A 519 -11.65 3.05 -9.92
N MET A 520 -11.98 2.23 -8.93
CA MET A 520 -11.02 1.77 -7.92
C MET A 520 -9.92 0.85 -8.46
N HIS A 521 -10.05 0.34 -9.68
CA HIS A 521 -9.06 -0.50 -10.37
C HIS A 521 -8.12 0.33 -11.25
N GLY A 522 -8.30 1.66 -11.27
CA GLY A 522 -7.51 2.58 -12.06
C GLY A 522 -7.92 2.66 -13.54
N ASN A 523 -9.06 2.06 -13.92
CA ASN A 523 -9.58 2.23 -15.28
C ASN A 523 -10.17 3.62 -15.44
N GLU A 524 -9.74 4.36 -16.46
CA GLU A 524 -10.12 5.74 -16.70
C GLU A 524 -10.90 5.89 -18.00
N SER A 525 -12.00 6.65 -17.96
CA SER A 525 -12.82 6.94 -19.13
C SER A 525 -12.13 7.90 -20.10
N GLU A 526 -12.68 8.03 -21.30
CA GLU A 526 -12.38 9.16 -22.17
C GLU A 526 -12.81 10.49 -21.52
N PHE A 527 -12.31 11.61 -22.06
CA PHE A 527 -12.61 12.95 -21.57
C PHE A 527 -14.08 13.36 -21.80
N SER A 528 -14.65 14.09 -20.83
CA SER A 528 -15.93 14.78 -20.96
C SER A 528 -15.92 15.86 -22.03
N ASN A 529 -17.08 16.53 -22.22
CA ASN A 529 -17.11 17.80 -22.93
C ASN A 529 -16.19 18.85 -22.27
N LYS A 530 -15.71 19.79 -23.06
CA LYS A 530 -14.79 20.85 -22.62
C LYS A 530 -15.55 22.07 -22.10
N VAL A 531 -15.06 22.68 -21.03
CA VAL A 531 -15.47 24.02 -20.57
C VAL A 531 -14.25 24.93 -20.47
N TYR A 532 -14.45 26.24 -20.72
CA TYR A 532 -13.36 27.22 -20.68
C TYR A 532 -13.53 28.18 -19.51
N LEU A 533 -12.50 28.27 -18.67
CA LEU A 533 -12.42 29.25 -17.61
C LEU A 533 -11.69 30.49 -18.13
N ALA A 534 -12.40 31.59 -18.36
CA ALA A 534 -11.83 32.85 -18.84
C ALA A 534 -10.74 33.40 -17.90
N ARG A 535 -9.88 34.29 -18.42
CA ARG A 535 -8.78 34.94 -17.68
C ARG A 535 -9.27 35.84 -16.54
#